data_90157ba343de5619073acd32685b9240
#
_entry.id   90157ba343de5619073acd32685b9240
#
_cell.length_a   1.000
_cell.length_b   1.000
_cell.length_c   1.000
_cell.angle_alpha   90.00
_cell.angle_beta   90.00
_cell.angle_gamma   90.00
#
_symmetry.space_group_name_H-M   'P 1'
#
loop_
_entity.id
_entity.type
_entity.pdbx_description
1 polymer ?
#
loop_
_entity_poly.entity_id
_entity_poly.type
_entity_poly.pdbx_seq_one_letter_code
_entity_poly.pdbx_strand_id
1 'polypeptide(L)'
;VLNSMKQWDQQRREVGTYLALVYLRFTQNTTDEQAKAEKDQSDKMRPKLTELDNRIKKALVQHACRSELEQQVGSQMFSLWESEIPTFDPAIADDLIEESGLESQYTTLTASAEFEFDNETHNHSTIGKYREYADRDLRHGAEQVKWQWFNENGEELDDLYHTMVNLRHGMAQKLGFNNYVELGYLKMCRVDYNQADVARYRQMVQQHVTPLGNIIRQQQAEQLGIDKTMYWDEAVYHKEGNPLPPQEYDAMIKLAQDMFDQQGYGLDEFFQLMTDGGYMDLQSRKGKAGGGYCMSFDTIGMPFIFANFKGTRADVEVFTHEMGHAFQGYMS
;
A
#
# COMPACT_ATOMS: atom_id res chain seq x y z
N VAL A 1 13.74 14.77 -29.89
CA VAL A 1 12.89 14.83 -28.68
C VAL A 1 12.41 13.44 -28.31
N LEU A 2 11.69 12.73 -29.18
CA LEU A 2 11.13 11.39 -28.85
C LEU A 2 12.23 10.37 -28.43
N ASN A 3 13.39 10.34 -29.12
CA ASN A 3 14.48 9.47 -28.73
C ASN A 3 15.08 9.83 -27.37
N SER A 4 15.22 11.13 -27.07
CA SER A 4 15.70 11.59 -25.76
C SER A 4 14.69 11.27 -24.65
N MET A 5 13.40 11.35 -24.94
CA MET A 5 12.33 10.96 -24.03
C MET A 5 12.36 9.45 -23.72
N LYS A 6 12.58 8.59 -24.73
CA LYS A 6 12.75 7.15 -24.54
C LYS A 6 13.99 6.81 -23.71
N GLN A 7 15.13 7.51 -23.94
CA GLN A 7 16.33 7.34 -23.11
C GLN A 7 16.11 7.75 -21.66
N TRP A 8 15.42 8.87 -21.44
CA TRP A 8 15.04 9.30 -20.08
C TRP A 8 14.10 8.28 -19.42
N ASP A 9 13.09 7.76 -20.13
CA ASP A 9 12.17 6.74 -19.59
C ASP A 9 12.93 5.47 -19.21
N GLN A 10 13.87 5.01 -20.04
CA GLN A 10 14.71 3.86 -19.71
C GLN A 10 15.51 4.10 -18.42
N GLN A 11 16.17 5.27 -18.27
CA GLN A 11 16.91 5.61 -17.06
C GLN A 11 15.99 5.68 -15.83
N ARG A 12 14.80 6.23 -15.98
CA ARG A 12 13.78 6.27 -14.93
C ARG A 12 13.39 4.89 -14.46
N ARG A 13 13.19 3.94 -15.38
CA ARG A 13 12.87 2.53 -15.07
C ARG A 13 14.01 1.83 -14.33
N GLU A 14 15.25 2.07 -14.73
CA GLU A 14 16.44 1.52 -14.06
C GLU A 14 16.54 2.04 -12.61
N VAL A 15 16.44 3.34 -12.44
CA VAL A 15 16.45 3.98 -11.11
C VAL A 15 15.24 3.53 -10.29
N GLY A 16 14.04 3.50 -10.88
CA GLY A 16 12.81 3.05 -10.24
C GLY A 16 12.91 1.62 -9.72
N THR A 17 13.44 0.71 -10.54
CA THR A 17 13.68 -0.69 -10.14
C THR A 17 14.65 -0.79 -8.96
N TYR A 18 15.76 -0.03 -8.97
CA TYR A 18 16.69 0.02 -7.85
C TYR A 18 16.02 0.50 -6.56
N LEU A 19 15.28 1.62 -6.62
CA LEU A 19 14.58 2.18 -5.46
C LEU A 19 13.49 1.24 -4.93
N ALA A 20 12.79 0.53 -5.81
CA ALA A 20 11.81 -0.49 -5.43
C ALA A 20 12.46 -1.67 -4.70
N LEU A 21 13.62 -2.15 -5.18
CA LEU A 21 14.37 -3.22 -4.51
C LEU A 21 14.89 -2.80 -3.14
N VAL A 22 15.39 -1.57 -2.98
CA VAL A 22 15.81 -1.02 -1.69
C VAL A 22 14.64 -0.96 -0.72
N TYR A 23 13.48 -0.45 -1.17
CA TYR A 23 12.28 -0.41 -0.35
C TYR A 23 11.79 -1.82 0.05
N LEU A 24 11.77 -2.76 -0.90
CA LEU A 24 11.36 -4.14 -0.64
C LEU A 24 12.26 -4.79 0.44
N ARG A 25 13.57 -4.67 0.32
CA ARG A 25 14.51 -5.24 1.32
C ARG A 25 14.26 -4.67 2.71
N PHE A 26 14.06 -3.36 2.81
CA PHE A 26 13.75 -2.71 4.09
C PHE A 26 12.43 -3.22 4.67
N THR A 27 11.36 -3.33 3.88
CA THR A 27 10.06 -3.81 4.37
C THR A 27 10.04 -5.31 4.67
N GLN A 28 10.86 -6.11 3.99
CA GLN A 28 11.03 -7.53 4.28
C GLN A 28 11.70 -7.77 5.63
N ASN A 29 12.57 -6.86 6.07
CA ASN A 29 13.21 -6.92 7.38
C ASN A 29 13.65 -5.53 7.87
N THR A 30 12.79 -4.89 8.66
CA THR A 30 13.04 -3.55 9.23
C THR A 30 14.16 -3.53 10.29
N THR A 31 14.65 -4.70 10.72
CA THR A 31 15.75 -4.83 11.67
C THR A 31 17.11 -5.05 11.00
N ASP A 32 17.14 -5.16 9.68
CA ASP A 32 18.37 -5.27 8.90
C ASP A 32 19.03 -3.89 8.76
N GLU A 33 20.14 -3.68 9.46
CA GLU A 33 20.87 -2.42 9.49
C GLU A 33 21.42 -2.03 8.10
N GLN A 34 21.78 -3.01 7.25
CA GLN A 34 22.24 -2.72 5.90
C GLN A 34 21.10 -2.25 5.01
N ALA A 35 19.96 -2.94 5.03
CA ALA A 35 18.77 -2.56 4.26
C ALA A 35 18.26 -1.16 4.69
N LYS A 36 18.31 -0.87 5.99
CA LYS A 36 17.96 0.44 6.53
C LYS A 36 18.93 1.53 6.05
N ALA A 37 20.23 1.28 6.10
CA ALA A 37 21.23 2.24 5.62
C ALA A 37 21.10 2.50 4.10
N GLU A 38 20.83 1.45 3.29
CA GLU A 38 20.57 1.58 1.85
C GLU A 38 19.29 2.42 1.60
N LYS A 39 18.24 2.20 2.39
CA LYS A 39 16.99 2.99 2.32
C LYS A 39 17.26 4.46 2.65
N ASP A 40 17.92 4.76 3.77
CA ASP A 40 18.26 6.12 4.19
C ASP A 40 19.10 6.86 3.12
N GLN A 41 20.02 6.15 2.47
CA GLN A 41 20.80 6.73 1.40
C GLN A 41 19.96 6.99 0.15
N SER A 42 19.08 6.07 -0.22
CA SER A 42 18.18 6.24 -1.35
C SER A 42 17.24 7.44 -1.14
N ASP A 43 16.72 7.61 0.08
CA ASP A 43 15.84 8.71 0.44
C ASP A 43 16.51 10.08 0.30
N LYS A 44 17.80 10.18 0.69
CA LYS A 44 18.61 11.40 0.47
C LYS A 44 18.86 11.72 -1.00
N MET A 45 18.81 10.70 -1.87
CA MET A 45 19.01 10.89 -3.32
C MET A 45 17.69 11.23 -4.05
N ARG A 46 16.55 10.79 -3.54
CA ARG A 46 15.23 10.97 -4.18
C ARG A 46 14.91 12.41 -4.58
N PRO A 47 15.08 13.44 -3.71
CA PRO A 47 14.77 14.81 -4.10
C PRO A 47 15.57 15.28 -5.31
N LYS A 48 16.84 14.89 -5.42
CA LYS A 48 17.68 15.24 -6.56
C LYS A 48 17.26 14.53 -7.85
N LEU A 49 16.86 13.28 -7.76
CA LEU A 49 16.29 12.52 -8.88
C LEU A 49 14.96 13.14 -9.33
N THR A 50 14.11 13.54 -8.39
CA THR A 50 12.85 14.25 -8.67
C THR A 50 13.09 15.61 -9.33
N GLU A 51 14.10 16.36 -8.90
CA GLU A 51 14.49 17.62 -9.54
C GLU A 51 14.84 17.42 -11.02
N LEU A 52 15.69 16.43 -11.31
CA LEU A 52 16.11 16.12 -12.68
C LEU A 52 14.91 15.69 -13.54
N ASP A 53 14.06 14.81 -13.00
CA ASP A 53 12.84 14.33 -13.64
C ASP A 53 11.88 15.49 -13.95
N ASN A 54 11.63 16.37 -12.97
CA ASN A 54 10.79 17.55 -13.15
C ASN A 54 11.33 18.54 -14.20
N ARG A 55 12.65 18.70 -14.30
CA ARG A 55 13.24 19.55 -15.33
C ARG A 55 12.93 19.02 -16.73
N ILE A 56 12.98 17.72 -16.93
CA ILE A 56 12.66 17.07 -18.21
C ILE A 56 11.16 17.18 -18.49
N LYS A 57 10.30 16.88 -17.52
CA LYS A 57 8.84 17.04 -17.64
C LYS A 57 8.45 18.47 -18.04
N LYS A 58 8.99 19.47 -17.35
CA LYS A 58 8.78 20.89 -17.68
C LYS A 58 9.20 21.21 -19.13
N ALA A 59 10.34 20.72 -19.56
CA ALA A 59 10.83 20.93 -20.93
C ALA A 59 9.93 20.27 -21.97
N LEU A 60 9.39 19.07 -21.70
CA LEU A 60 8.47 18.36 -22.60
C LEU A 60 7.09 19.02 -22.66
N VAL A 61 6.53 19.42 -21.52
CA VAL A 61 5.22 20.10 -21.43
C VAL A 61 5.24 21.45 -22.15
N GLN A 62 6.37 22.17 -22.11
CA GLN A 62 6.55 23.48 -22.75
C GLN A 62 7.11 23.40 -24.17
N HIS A 63 7.38 22.20 -24.69
CA HIS A 63 8.04 22.05 -25.98
C HIS A 63 7.15 22.45 -27.16
N ALA A 64 7.74 23.04 -28.19
CA ALA A 64 7.00 23.47 -29.39
C ALA A 64 6.29 22.29 -30.12
N CYS A 65 6.82 21.08 -30.03
CA CYS A 65 6.23 19.85 -30.58
C CYS A 65 5.34 19.10 -29.58
N ARG A 66 4.78 19.78 -28.57
CA ARG A 66 3.93 19.12 -27.55
C ARG A 66 2.79 18.33 -28.18
N SER A 67 2.06 18.93 -29.13
CA SER A 67 0.91 18.30 -29.77
C SER A 67 1.27 17.00 -30.50
N GLU A 68 2.43 16.96 -31.14
CA GLU A 68 2.93 15.74 -31.81
C GLU A 68 3.35 14.68 -30.81
N LEU A 69 3.93 15.09 -29.68
CA LEU A 69 4.29 14.18 -28.59
C LEU A 69 3.05 13.60 -27.91
N GLU A 70 2.01 14.41 -27.66
CA GLU A 70 0.72 13.95 -27.13
C GLU A 70 0.06 12.90 -28.03
N GLN A 71 0.16 13.04 -29.36
CA GLN A 71 -0.33 12.02 -30.30
C GLN A 71 0.43 10.70 -30.21
N GLN A 72 1.69 10.70 -29.77
CA GLN A 72 2.52 9.51 -29.65
C GLN A 72 2.37 8.78 -28.33
N VAL A 73 2.26 9.52 -27.21
CA VAL A 73 2.28 8.96 -25.85
C VAL A 73 0.95 9.10 -25.10
N GLY A 74 -0.02 9.79 -25.72
CA GLY A 74 -1.34 10.06 -25.13
C GLY A 74 -1.37 11.34 -24.28
N SER A 75 -2.52 12.03 -24.29
CA SER A 75 -2.76 13.26 -23.53
C SER A 75 -2.73 13.01 -22.00
N GLN A 76 -3.11 11.81 -21.56
CA GLN A 76 -3.10 11.44 -20.14
C GLN A 76 -1.69 11.56 -19.51
N MET A 77 -0.65 11.18 -20.24
CA MET A 77 0.74 11.32 -19.77
C MET A 77 1.08 12.79 -19.48
N PHE A 78 0.66 13.70 -20.34
CA PHE A 78 0.88 15.14 -20.13
C PHE A 78 0.09 15.67 -18.95
N SER A 79 -1.16 15.25 -18.79
CA SER A 79 -1.99 15.62 -17.62
C SER A 79 -1.34 15.16 -16.31
N LEU A 80 -0.75 13.97 -16.27
CA LEU A 80 -0.01 13.47 -15.11
C LEU A 80 1.24 14.32 -14.85
N TRP A 81 2.06 14.62 -15.86
CA TRP A 81 3.23 15.47 -15.69
C TRP A 81 2.88 16.89 -15.21
N GLU A 82 1.80 17.47 -15.74
CA GLU A 82 1.30 18.78 -15.30
C GLU A 82 0.83 18.77 -13.85
N SER A 83 0.28 17.65 -13.37
CA SER A 83 -0.08 17.50 -11.96
C SER A 83 1.13 17.29 -11.05
N GLU A 84 2.16 16.57 -11.52
CA GLU A 84 3.36 16.27 -10.74
C GLU A 84 4.33 17.45 -10.63
N ILE A 85 4.50 18.23 -11.71
CA ILE A 85 5.46 19.36 -11.77
C ILE A 85 5.34 20.32 -10.57
N PRO A 86 4.15 20.79 -10.15
CA PRO A 86 4.02 21.73 -9.03
C PRO A 86 4.19 21.06 -7.65
N THR A 87 4.35 19.74 -7.57
CA THR A 87 4.50 19.03 -6.31
C THR A 87 5.92 19.03 -5.75
N PHE A 88 6.88 19.58 -6.50
CA PHE A 88 8.28 19.61 -6.11
C PHE A 88 8.96 20.93 -6.46
N ASP A 89 9.72 21.45 -5.49
CA ASP A 89 10.72 22.49 -5.65
C ASP A 89 11.93 22.14 -4.75
N PRO A 90 13.18 22.49 -5.11
CA PRO A 90 14.33 22.28 -4.24
C PRO A 90 14.18 22.81 -2.80
N ALA A 91 13.30 23.79 -2.58
CA ALA A 91 13.01 24.34 -1.25
C ALA A 91 12.38 23.33 -0.27
N ILE A 92 11.83 22.22 -0.77
CA ILE A 92 11.26 21.15 0.07
C ILE A 92 12.11 19.87 0.08
N ALA A 93 13.33 19.90 -0.47
CA ALA A 93 14.16 18.70 -0.59
C ALA A 93 14.48 18.06 0.77
N ASP A 94 14.86 18.88 1.75
CA ASP A 94 15.16 18.42 3.11
C ASP A 94 13.88 17.93 3.83
N ASP A 95 12.74 18.59 3.61
CA ASP A 95 11.47 18.17 4.18
C ASP A 95 11.04 16.77 3.65
N LEU A 96 11.30 16.46 2.37
CA LEU A 96 11.02 15.14 1.79
C LEU A 96 11.91 14.04 2.39
N ILE A 97 13.15 14.35 2.70
CA ILE A 97 14.06 13.43 3.41
C ILE A 97 13.55 13.18 4.82
N GLU A 98 13.14 14.23 5.53
CA GLU A 98 12.55 14.12 6.87
C GLU A 98 11.24 13.32 6.84
N GLU A 99 10.34 13.59 5.87
CA GLU A 99 9.09 12.84 5.66
C GLU A 99 9.37 11.35 5.54
N SER A 100 10.33 10.96 4.69
CA SER A 100 10.70 9.55 4.51
C SER A 100 11.31 8.92 5.78
N GLY A 101 12.06 9.69 6.55
CA GLY A 101 12.58 9.28 7.86
C GLY A 101 11.45 8.97 8.85
N LEU A 102 10.44 9.83 8.95
CA LEU A 102 9.26 9.63 9.81
C LEU A 102 8.43 8.42 9.38
N GLU A 103 8.25 8.20 8.07
CA GLU A 103 7.59 7.00 7.54
C GLU A 103 8.36 5.71 7.89
N SER A 104 9.68 5.76 7.84
CA SER A 104 10.54 4.63 8.23
C SER A 104 10.48 4.35 9.73
N GLN A 105 10.42 5.38 10.58
CA GLN A 105 10.23 5.25 12.02
C GLN A 105 8.88 4.59 12.35
N TYR A 106 7.80 5.07 11.77
CA TYR A 106 6.47 4.46 11.92
C TYR A 106 6.45 2.99 11.50
N THR A 107 7.04 2.68 10.33
CA THR A 107 7.12 1.31 9.81
C THR A 107 7.92 0.41 10.74
N THR A 108 9.06 0.88 11.24
CA THR A 108 9.91 0.13 12.16
C THR A 108 9.22 -0.09 13.51
N LEU A 109 8.59 0.96 14.07
CA LEU A 109 7.85 0.88 15.33
C LEU A 109 6.73 -0.16 15.24
N THR A 110 5.88 -0.06 14.23
CA THR A 110 4.76 -1.00 14.06
C THR A 110 5.21 -2.42 13.73
N ALA A 111 6.31 -2.59 12.99
CA ALA A 111 6.89 -3.92 12.70
C ALA A 111 7.55 -4.57 13.91
N SER A 112 7.93 -3.80 14.92
CA SER A 112 8.52 -4.30 16.17
C SER A 112 7.49 -4.83 17.18
N ALA A 113 6.18 -4.63 16.93
CA ALA A 113 5.12 -5.01 17.86
C ALA A 113 5.10 -6.51 18.13
N GLU A 114 5.06 -6.88 19.39
CA GLU A 114 4.94 -8.25 19.90
C GLU A 114 3.84 -8.32 20.95
N PHE A 115 2.96 -9.31 20.83
CA PHE A 115 1.83 -9.54 21.73
C PHE A 115 1.87 -10.99 22.20
N GLU A 116 1.78 -11.21 23.53
CA GLU A 116 1.54 -12.53 24.08
C GLU A 116 0.02 -12.75 24.18
N PHE A 117 -0.50 -13.70 23.42
CA PHE A 117 -1.92 -14.04 23.44
C PHE A 117 -2.12 -15.53 23.08
N ASP A 118 -2.98 -16.23 23.82
CA ASP A 118 -3.32 -17.65 23.61
C ASP A 118 -2.08 -18.57 23.56
N ASN A 119 -1.10 -18.30 24.44
CA ASN A 119 0.20 -18.98 24.56
C ASN A 119 1.10 -18.88 23.31
N GLU A 120 0.87 -17.92 22.45
CA GLU A 120 1.69 -17.63 21.27
C GLU A 120 2.10 -16.16 21.24
N THR A 121 3.27 -15.88 20.65
CA THR A 121 3.72 -14.51 20.37
C THR A 121 3.24 -14.09 18.99
N HIS A 122 2.56 -12.97 18.92
CA HIS A 122 1.98 -12.40 17.70
C HIS A 122 2.56 -11.03 17.39
N ASN A 123 2.46 -10.62 16.13
CA ASN A 123 2.60 -9.24 15.67
C ASN A 123 1.24 -8.69 15.20
N HIS A 124 1.21 -7.43 14.71
CA HIS A 124 -0.02 -6.81 14.22
C HIS A 124 -0.73 -7.59 13.10
N SER A 125 0.01 -8.35 12.30
CA SER A 125 -0.56 -9.17 11.23
C SER A 125 -1.11 -10.49 11.78
N THR A 126 -0.31 -11.24 12.55
CA THR A 126 -0.68 -12.59 13.00
C THR A 126 -1.75 -12.60 14.07
N ILE A 127 -1.83 -11.58 14.96
CA ILE A 127 -2.93 -11.45 15.93
C ILE A 127 -4.31 -11.34 15.23
N GLY A 128 -4.31 -10.84 14.01
CA GLY A 128 -5.52 -10.69 13.19
C GLY A 128 -6.21 -12.01 12.82
N LYS A 129 -5.55 -13.19 13.01
CA LYS A 129 -6.20 -14.49 12.78
C LYS A 129 -7.43 -14.69 13.67
N TYR A 130 -7.38 -14.20 14.90
CA TYR A 130 -8.45 -14.34 15.87
C TYR A 130 -9.73 -13.60 15.49
N ARG A 131 -9.69 -12.59 14.65
CA ARG A 131 -10.86 -11.82 14.19
C ARG A 131 -11.90 -12.69 13.48
N GLU A 132 -11.50 -13.85 12.94
CA GLU A 132 -12.38 -14.76 12.19
C GLU A 132 -12.80 -15.98 13.01
N TYR A 133 -12.38 -16.13 14.28
CA TYR A 133 -12.73 -17.25 15.14
C TYR A 133 -14.20 -17.20 15.57
N ALA A 134 -14.81 -18.38 15.76
CA ALA A 134 -16.17 -18.50 16.27
C ALA A 134 -16.30 -17.94 17.70
N ASP A 135 -15.30 -18.17 18.54
CA ASP A 135 -15.27 -17.73 19.94
C ASP A 135 -15.14 -16.19 20.02
N ARG A 136 -16.19 -15.55 20.55
CA ARG A 136 -16.28 -14.10 20.67
C ARG A 136 -15.32 -13.51 21.69
N ASP A 137 -15.05 -14.24 22.79
CA ASP A 137 -14.18 -13.78 23.85
C ASP A 137 -12.72 -13.81 23.39
N LEU A 138 -12.33 -14.81 22.60
CA LEU A 138 -11.03 -14.83 21.94
C LEU A 138 -10.86 -13.67 20.95
N ARG A 139 -11.87 -13.37 20.12
CA ARG A 139 -11.83 -12.21 19.23
C ARG A 139 -11.62 -10.91 19.99
N HIS A 140 -12.43 -10.69 21.04
CA HIS A 140 -12.34 -9.49 21.87
C HIS A 140 -11.01 -9.40 22.61
N GLY A 141 -10.54 -10.50 23.20
CA GLY A 141 -9.24 -10.55 23.89
C GLY A 141 -8.06 -10.22 22.98
N ALA A 142 -8.06 -10.77 21.77
CA ALA A 142 -7.00 -10.45 20.77
C ALA A 142 -6.99 -8.97 20.39
N GLU A 143 -8.17 -8.36 20.19
CA GLU A 143 -8.25 -6.92 19.91
C GLU A 143 -7.85 -6.08 21.14
N GLN A 144 -8.18 -6.49 22.37
CA GLN A 144 -7.74 -5.78 23.58
C GLN A 144 -6.21 -5.74 23.68
N VAL A 145 -5.53 -6.86 23.48
CA VAL A 145 -4.05 -6.93 23.50
C VAL A 145 -3.44 -6.05 22.42
N LYS A 146 -4.00 -6.10 21.21
CA LYS A 146 -3.56 -5.26 20.11
C LYS A 146 -3.72 -3.76 20.42
N TRP A 147 -4.88 -3.33 20.94
CA TRP A 147 -5.13 -1.93 21.25
C TRP A 147 -4.37 -1.44 22.48
N GLN A 148 -4.04 -2.36 23.42
CA GLN A 148 -3.16 -2.03 24.52
C GLN A 148 -1.78 -1.59 24.02
N TRP A 149 -1.20 -2.27 23.03
CA TRP A 149 0.07 -1.86 22.44
C TRP A 149 0.00 -0.44 21.85
N PHE A 150 -1.08 -0.10 21.14
CA PHE A 150 -1.29 1.26 20.62
C PHE A 150 -1.42 2.30 21.75
N ASN A 151 -2.04 1.95 22.87
CA ASN A 151 -2.11 2.83 24.03
C ASN A 151 -0.73 3.05 24.68
N GLU A 152 0.07 1.99 24.77
CA GLU A 152 1.41 2.03 25.37
C GLU A 152 2.41 2.81 24.49
N ASN A 153 2.24 2.80 23.20
CA ASN A 153 3.07 3.53 22.23
C ASN A 153 2.39 4.82 21.72
N GLY A 154 1.31 5.25 22.38
CA GLY A 154 0.46 6.36 21.93
C GLY A 154 1.20 7.68 21.82
N GLU A 155 2.05 8.03 22.80
CA GLU A 155 2.83 9.28 22.77
C GLU A 155 3.75 9.32 21.53
N GLU A 156 4.50 8.24 21.25
CA GLU A 156 5.40 8.19 20.11
C GLU A 156 4.65 8.24 18.77
N LEU A 157 3.50 7.54 18.67
CA LEU A 157 2.66 7.56 17.47
C LEU A 157 2.02 8.94 17.24
N ASP A 158 1.56 9.59 18.29
CA ASP A 158 0.98 10.95 18.24
C ASP A 158 2.03 11.98 17.85
N ASP A 159 3.25 11.89 18.38
CA ASP A 159 4.36 12.78 18.03
C ASP A 159 4.79 12.59 16.56
N LEU A 160 4.90 11.34 16.08
CA LEU A 160 5.18 11.04 14.68
C LEU A 160 4.09 11.62 13.77
N TYR A 161 2.82 11.41 14.12
CA TYR A 161 1.69 11.92 13.34
C TYR A 161 1.65 13.45 13.33
N HIS A 162 1.81 14.08 14.50
CA HIS A 162 1.84 15.53 14.62
C HIS A 162 2.97 16.17 13.80
N THR A 163 4.18 15.60 13.90
CA THR A 163 5.34 16.07 13.15
C THR A 163 5.11 15.91 11.64
N MET A 164 4.59 14.77 11.19
CA MET A 164 4.26 14.52 9.80
C MET A 164 3.23 15.52 9.25
N VAL A 165 2.17 15.81 9.99
CA VAL A 165 1.13 16.77 9.58
C VAL A 165 1.72 18.17 9.42
N ASN A 166 2.52 18.63 10.38
CA ASN A 166 3.14 19.96 10.33
C ASN A 166 4.18 20.07 9.20
N LEU A 167 4.99 19.05 9.02
CA LEU A 167 5.98 18.97 7.93
C LEU A 167 5.28 19.05 6.55
N ARG A 168 4.25 18.26 6.34
CA ARG A 168 3.45 18.25 5.11
C ARG A 168 2.76 19.58 4.86
N HIS A 169 2.23 20.21 5.90
CA HIS A 169 1.64 21.55 5.79
C HIS A 169 2.70 22.59 5.41
N GLY A 170 3.87 22.55 6.05
CA GLY A 170 5.00 23.42 5.73
C GLY A 170 5.49 23.26 4.28
N MET A 171 5.59 22.01 3.78
CA MET A 171 5.91 21.75 2.38
C MET A 171 4.88 22.39 1.43
N ALA A 172 3.59 22.24 1.72
CA ALA A 172 2.53 22.84 0.91
C ALA A 172 2.67 24.37 0.85
N GLN A 173 2.95 25.04 1.97
CA GLN A 173 3.16 26.49 2.02
C GLN A 173 4.41 26.90 1.24
N LYS A 174 5.53 26.18 1.35
CA LYS A 174 6.74 26.43 0.57
C LYS A 174 6.52 26.35 -0.94
N LEU A 175 5.58 25.49 -1.36
CA LEU A 175 5.19 25.31 -2.77
C LEU A 175 4.07 26.28 -3.20
N GLY A 176 3.60 27.18 -2.32
CA GLY A 176 2.58 28.20 -2.63
C GLY A 176 1.13 27.73 -2.51
N PHE A 177 0.88 26.54 -1.91
CA PHE A 177 -0.47 26.05 -1.62
C PHE A 177 -0.94 26.56 -0.26
N ASN A 178 -2.25 26.76 -0.10
CA ASN A 178 -2.84 27.18 1.17
C ASN A 178 -2.74 26.09 2.26
N ASN A 179 -2.82 24.84 1.86
CA ASN A 179 -2.75 23.68 2.75
C ASN A 179 -2.31 22.42 2.00
N TYR A 180 -2.04 21.34 2.75
CA TYR A 180 -1.58 20.08 2.17
C TYR A 180 -2.66 19.35 1.34
N VAL A 181 -3.94 19.64 1.53
CA VAL A 181 -5.01 18.94 0.79
C VAL A 181 -4.87 19.17 -0.72
N GLU A 182 -4.62 20.42 -1.13
CA GLU A 182 -4.41 20.76 -2.56
C GLU A 182 -3.17 20.06 -3.13
N LEU A 183 -2.05 20.14 -2.42
CA LEU A 183 -0.83 19.43 -2.79
C LEU A 183 -1.02 17.91 -2.83
N GLY A 184 -1.74 17.36 -1.84
CA GLY A 184 -2.04 15.93 -1.76
C GLY A 184 -2.85 15.41 -2.94
N TYR A 185 -3.81 16.20 -3.46
CA TYR A 185 -4.55 15.83 -4.68
C TYR A 185 -3.63 15.71 -5.89
N LEU A 186 -2.68 16.62 -6.06
CA LEU A 186 -1.69 16.57 -7.13
C LEU A 186 -0.71 15.40 -6.96
N LYS A 187 -0.17 15.19 -5.74
CA LYS A 187 0.70 14.04 -5.41
C LYS A 187 0.02 12.69 -5.66
N MET A 188 -1.31 12.61 -5.53
CA MET A 188 -2.11 11.42 -5.85
C MET A 188 -2.55 11.35 -7.32
N CYS A 189 -2.00 12.21 -8.19
CA CYS A 189 -2.29 12.23 -9.64
C CYS A 189 -3.80 12.32 -9.95
N ARG A 190 -4.56 13.08 -9.15
CA ARG A 190 -6.02 13.27 -9.34
C ARG A 190 -6.25 14.36 -10.37
N VAL A 191 -6.27 13.98 -11.64
CA VAL A 191 -6.36 14.90 -12.78
C VAL A 191 -7.79 15.12 -13.32
N ASP A 192 -8.71 14.18 -13.05
CA ASP A 192 -10.08 14.16 -13.60
C ASP A 192 -11.14 14.52 -12.57
N TYR A 193 -10.82 14.63 -11.29
CA TYR A 193 -11.76 15.01 -10.23
C TYR A 193 -11.06 15.81 -9.13
N ASN A 194 -11.83 16.56 -8.39
CA ASN A 194 -11.34 17.50 -7.39
C ASN A 194 -11.98 17.26 -6.01
N GLN A 195 -11.61 18.09 -5.04
CA GLN A 195 -12.08 17.99 -3.66
C GLN A 195 -13.62 18.11 -3.55
N ALA A 196 -14.26 18.93 -4.39
CA ALA A 196 -15.73 19.09 -4.39
C ALA A 196 -16.42 17.82 -4.90
N ASP A 197 -15.84 17.14 -5.90
CA ASP A 197 -16.36 15.87 -6.42
C ASP A 197 -16.30 14.79 -5.32
N VAL A 198 -15.17 14.70 -4.60
CA VAL A 198 -15.01 13.78 -3.47
C VAL A 198 -15.95 14.13 -2.31
N ALA A 199 -16.21 15.41 -2.05
CA ALA A 199 -17.18 15.82 -1.04
C ALA A 199 -18.60 15.35 -1.38
N ARG A 200 -19.02 15.50 -2.65
CA ARG A 200 -20.31 14.96 -3.14
C ARG A 200 -20.37 13.44 -3.01
N TYR A 201 -19.31 12.73 -3.41
CA TYR A 201 -19.25 11.28 -3.27
C TYR A 201 -19.41 10.84 -1.80
N ARG A 202 -18.72 11.49 -0.85
CA ARG A 202 -18.88 11.19 0.59
C ARG A 202 -20.31 11.42 1.08
N GLN A 203 -20.97 12.47 0.61
CA GLN A 203 -22.40 12.70 0.94
C GLN A 203 -23.29 11.55 0.43
N MET A 204 -23.06 11.10 -0.81
CA MET A 204 -23.79 9.94 -1.38
C MET A 204 -23.56 8.67 -0.55
N VAL A 205 -22.31 8.39 -0.16
CA VAL A 205 -21.98 7.27 0.71
C VAL A 205 -22.71 7.38 2.05
N GLN A 206 -22.66 8.55 2.69
CA GLN A 206 -23.35 8.77 3.97
C GLN A 206 -24.87 8.57 3.88
N GLN A 207 -25.48 9.03 2.79
CA GLN A 207 -26.94 9.00 2.60
C GLN A 207 -27.46 7.62 2.18
N HIS A 208 -26.70 6.87 1.39
CA HIS A 208 -27.18 5.65 0.73
C HIS A 208 -26.44 4.39 1.16
N VAL A 209 -25.12 4.43 1.33
CA VAL A 209 -24.31 3.24 1.65
C VAL A 209 -24.30 2.98 3.16
N THR A 210 -24.11 4.02 3.98
CA THR A 210 -24.06 3.84 5.44
C THR A 210 -25.33 3.23 6.03
N PRO A 211 -26.58 3.63 5.62
CA PRO A 211 -27.78 2.96 6.08
C PRO A 211 -27.86 1.49 5.69
N LEU A 212 -27.42 1.15 4.46
CA LEU A 212 -27.35 -0.25 4.00
C LEU A 212 -26.35 -1.03 4.83
N GLY A 213 -25.18 -0.47 5.14
CA GLY A 213 -24.19 -1.07 6.02
C GLY A 213 -24.75 -1.39 7.42
N ASN A 214 -25.57 -0.50 7.97
CA ASN A 214 -26.23 -0.74 9.26
C ASN A 214 -27.23 -1.91 9.20
N ILE A 215 -27.98 -2.04 8.10
CA ILE A 215 -28.90 -3.19 7.90
C ILE A 215 -28.10 -4.50 7.83
N ILE A 216 -27.01 -4.52 7.05
CA ILE A 216 -26.13 -5.70 6.93
C ILE A 216 -25.56 -6.09 8.30
N ARG A 217 -25.11 -5.11 9.11
CA ARG A 217 -24.60 -5.39 10.47
C ARG A 217 -25.66 -5.92 11.41
N GLN A 218 -26.88 -5.45 11.30
CA GLN A 218 -28.00 -6.00 12.07
C GLN A 218 -28.29 -7.46 11.66
N GLN A 219 -28.34 -7.76 10.37
CA GLN A 219 -28.50 -9.13 9.86
C GLN A 219 -27.34 -10.04 10.31
N GLN A 220 -26.11 -9.52 10.30
CA GLN A 220 -24.94 -10.23 10.81
C GLN A 220 -25.09 -10.55 12.31
N ALA A 221 -25.54 -9.60 13.13
CA ALA A 221 -25.79 -9.83 14.55
C ALA A 221 -26.82 -10.95 14.77
N GLU A 222 -27.94 -10.95 14.03
CA GLU A 222 -28.96 -11.98 14.06
C GLU A 222 -28.38 -13.36 13.68
N GLN A 223 -27.57 -13.44 12.61
CA GLN A 223 -26.93 -14.68 12.17
C GLN A 223 -25.94 -15.24 13.20
N LEU A 224 -25.20 -14.33 13.87
CA LEU A 224 -24.25 -14.70 14.92
C LEU A 224 -24.94 -15.01 16.27
N GLY A 225 -26.20 -14.66 16.44
CA GLY A 225 -26.95 -14.84 17.70
C GLY A 225 -26.48 -13.87 18.80
N ILE A 226 -26.08 -12.66 18.45
CA ILE A 226 -25.62 -11.59 19.36
C ILE A 226 -26.55 -10.39 19.26
N ASP A 227 -26.64 -9.60 20.34
CA ASP A 227 -27.52 -8.41 20.37
C ASP A 227 -27.06 -7.31 19.40
N LYS A 228 -25.75 -7.13 19.29
CA LYS A 228 -25.12 -6.09 18.46
C LYS A 228 -23.72 -6.51 18.04
N THR A 229 -23.38 -6.27 16.76
CA THR A 229 -22.01 -6.39 16.27
C THR A 229 -21.15 -5.28 16.85
N MET A 230 -20.00 -5.68 17.37
CA MET A 230 -18.90 -4.77 17.73
C MET A 230 -17.81 -4.86 16.66
N TYR A 231 -16.80 -3.97 16.68
CA TYR A 231 -15.75 -3.96 15.66
C TYR A 231 -14.95 -5.29 15.60
N TRP A 232 -14.85 -6.03 16.70
CA TRP A 232 -14.24 -7.37 16.72
C TRP A 232 -15.11 -8.49 16.16
N ASP A 233 -16.38 -8.21 15.87
CA ASP A 233 -17.31 -9.16 15.25
C ASP A 233 -17.40 -9.00 13.74
N GLU A 234 -16.87 -7.90 13.18
CA GLU A 234 -17.08 -7.49 11.79
C GLU A 234 -16.57 -8.50 10.76
N ALA A 235 -15.51 -9.24 11.08
CA ALA A 235 -14.91 -10.21 10.18
C ALA A 235 -15.58 -11.59 10.20
N VAL A 236 -16.51 -11.85 11.13
CA VAL A 236 -17.17 -13.15 11.27
C VAL A 236 -18.55 -13.15 10.63
N TYR A 237 -18.79 -14.08 9.72
CA TYR A 237 -20.05 -14.17 8.97
C TYR A 237 -20.93 -15.35 9.40
N HIS A 238 -20.38 -16.31 10.12
CA HIS A 238 -21.11 -17.50 10.56
C HIS A 238 -20.81 -17.81 12.03
N LYS A 239 -21.82 -18.23 12.78
CA LYS A 239 -21.71 -18.54 14.23
C LYS A 239 -20.68 -19.61 14.56
N GLU A 240 -20.36 -20.50 13.63
CA GLU A 240 -19.34 -21.54 13.76
C GLU A 240 -17.95 -21.10 13.26
N GLY A 241 -17.78 -19.82 12.96
CA GLY A 241 -16.57 -19.25 12.35
C GLY A 241 -16.63 -19.21 10.83
N ASN A 242 -15.67 -18.50 10.24
CA ASN A 242 -15.53 -18.43 8.79
C ASN A 242 -14.93 -19.72 8.22
N PRO A 243 -15.13 -20.01 6.93
CA PRO A 243 -14.37 -21.06 6.25
C PRO A 243 -12.87 -20.79 6.36
N LEU A 244 -12.11 -21.81 6.70
CA LEU A 244 -10.66 -21.72 6.79
C LEU A 244 -10.03 -22.21 5.47
N PRO A 245 -9.08 -21.47 4.90
CA PRO A 245 -8.28 -21.97 3.80
C PRO A 245 -7.33 -23.08 4.31
N PRO A 246 -6.61 -23.79 3.42
CA PRO A 246 -5.54 -24.67 3.82
C PRO A 246 -4.52 -23.92 4.70
N GLN A 247 -4.15 -24.50 5.84
CA GLN A 247 -3.27 -23.85 6.81
C GLN A 247 -1.80 -23.91 6.39
N GLU A 248 -1.43 -24.96 5.65
CA GLU A 248 -0.09 -25.13 5.13
C GLU A 248 0.14 -24.22 3.93
N TYR A 249 1.25 -23.49 3.95
CA TYR A 249 1.59 -22.52 2.90
C TYR A 249 1.59 -23.14 1.50
N ASP A 250 2.25 -24.29 1.32
CA ASP A 250 2.34 -24.96 0.02
C ASP A 250 0.97 -25.43 -0.50
N ALA A 251 0.09 -25.83 0.43
CA ALA A 251 -1.28 -26.21 0.08
C ALA A 251 -2.11 -25.00 -0.37
N MET A 252 -1.87 -23.84 0.22
CA MET A 252 -2.52 -22.58 -0.18
C MET A 252 -2.03 -22.13 -1.58
N ILE A 253 -0.73 -22.21 -1.84
CA ILE A 253 -0.16 -21.90 -3.17
C ILE A 253 -0.71 -22.85 -4.23
N LYS A 254 -0.81 -24.15 -3.90
CA LYS A 254 -1.41 -25.12 -4.81
C LYS A 254 -2.89 -24.83 -5.10
N LEU A 255 -3.68 -24.50 -4.08
CA LEU A 255 -5.08 -24.10 -4.25
C LEU A 255 -5.20 -22.88 -5.19
N ALA A 256 -4.32 -21.89 -5.02
CA ALA A 256 -4.26 -20.74 -5.90
C ALA A 256 -3.92 -21.12 -7.34
N GLN A 257 -2.95 -22.01 -7.57
CA GLN A 257 -2.63 -22.52 -8.89
C GLN A 257 -3.85 -23.21 -9.52
N ASP A 258 -4.49 -24.14 -8.80
CA ASP A 258 -5.69 -24.86 -9.27
C ASP A 258 -6.84 -23.88 -9.63
N MET A 259 -6.97 -22.78 -8.89
CA MET A 259 -7.96 -21.73 -9.17
C MET A 259 -7.61 -20.93 -10.44
N PHE A 260 -6.35 -20.52 -10.62
CA PHE A 260 -5.91 -19.76 -11.79
C PHE A 260 -5.88 -20.63 -13.05
N ASP A 261 -5.55 -21.93 -12.93
CA ASP A 261 -5.65 -22.90 -14.03
C ASP A 261 -7.09 -23.02 -14.56
N GLN A 262 -8.08 -22.98 -13.65
CA GLN A 262 -9.50 -23.02 -14.03
C GLN A 262 -9.98 -21.69 -14.66
N GLN A 263 -9.40 -20.56 -14.29
CA GLN A 263 -9.75 -19.27 -14.89
C GLN A 263 -9.18 -19.12 -16.30
N GLY A 264 -7.99 -19.61 -16.56
CA GLY A 264 -7.29 -19.44 -17.83
C GLY A 264 -6.89 -17.97 -18.09
N TYR A 265 -7.00 -17.54 -19.33
CA TYR A 265 -6.67 -16.18 -19.80
C TYR A 265 -5.20 -15.76 -19.56
N GLY A 266 -4.30 -16.73 -19.41
CA GLY A 266 -2.87 -16.50 -19.14
C GLY A 266 -2.56 -16.26 -17.65
N LEU A 267 -3.56 -16.33 -16.75
CA LEU A 267 -3.35 -16.24 -15.30
C LEU A 267 -2.60 -17.44 -14.74
N ASP A 268 -2.86 -18.62 -15.28
CA ASP A 268 -2.18 -19.88 -14.99
C ASP A 268 -0.67 -19.80 -15.26
N GLU A 269 -0.28 -19.42 -16.48
CA GLU A 269 1.11 -19.25 -16.88
C GLU A 269 1.79 -18.12 -16.06
N PHE A 270 1.09 -17.02 -15.89
CA PHE A 270 1.60 -15.89 -15.09
C PHE A 270 1.82 -16.27 -13.63
N PHE A 271 0.89 -16.98 -13.00
CA PHE A 271 1.05 -17.41 -11.61
C PHE A 271 2.23 -18.37 -11.45
N GLN A 272 2.44 -19.26 -12.42
CA GLN A 272 3.60 -20.15 -12.45
C GLN A 272 4.90 -19.33 -12.53
N LEU A 273 4.97 -18.29 -13.39
CA LEU A 273 6.13 -17.39 -13.47
C LEU A 273 6.40 -16.68 -12.13
N MET A 274 5.35 -16.21 -11.45
CA MET A 274 5.47 -15.57 -10.13
C MET A 274 6.03 -16.52 -9.09
N THR A 275 5.58 -17.77 -9.09
CA THR A 275 5.99 -18.81 -8.15
C THR A 275 7.42 -19.29 -8.43
N ASP A 276 7.73 -19.67 -9.63
CA ASP A 276 9.05 -20.18 -10.04
C ASP A 276 10.15 -19.12 -9.91
N GLY A 277 9.80 -17.86 -10.19
CA GLY A 277 10.71 -16.72 -10.11
C GLY A 277 10.91 -16.18 -8.68
N GLY A 278 10.14 -16.66 -7.70
CA GLY A 278 10.19 -16.16 -6.32
C GLY A 278 9.71 -14.71 -6.18
N TYR A 279 8.78 -14.27 -7.02
CA TYR A 279 8.25 -12.89 -7.02
C TYR A 279 7.13 -12.66 -5.98
N MET A 280 7.12 -13.46 -4.91
CA MET A 280 6.14 -13.33 -3.83
C MET A 280 6.80 -13.55 -2.47
N ASP A 281 6.51 -12.67 -1.51
CA ASP A 281 6.85 -12.82 -0.09
C ASP A 281 5.57 -12.70 0.72
N LEU A 282 4.93 -13.85 1.01
CA LEU A 282 3.57 -13.90 1.54
C LEU A 282 3.51 -14.21 3.05
N GLN A 283 4.57 -14.78 3.63
CA GLN A 283 4.56 -15.22 5.03
C GLN A 283 4.91 -14.07 5.98
N SER A 284 4.14 -13.94 7.06
CA SER A 284 4.46 -13.02 8.16
C SER A 284 5.64 -13.54 8.98
N ARG A 285 6.46 -12.61 9.48
CA ARG A 285 7.58 -12.89 10.37
C ARG A 285 7.95 -11.66 11.20
N LYS A 286 8.73 -11.87 12.25
CA LYS A 286 9.27 -10.78 13.09
C LYS A 286 10.09 -9.81 12.24
N GLY A 287 9.93 -8.53 12.48
CA GLY A 287 10.63 -7.46 11.77
C GLY A 287 10.19 -7.21 10.34
N LYS A 288 9.25 -7.99 9.78
CA LYS A 288 8.63 -7.71 8.50
C LYS A 288 7.58 -6.62 8.66
N ALA A 289 7.57 -5.63 7.77
CA ALA A 289 6.54 -4.57 7.76
C ALA A 289 5.14 -5.17 7.61
N GLY A 290 4.13 -4.55 8.24
CA GLY A 290 2.74 -4.97 8.12
C GLY A 290 2.11 -4.62 6.78
N GLY A 291 0.90 -5.16 6.53
CA GLY A 291 0.14 -4.90 5.31
C GLY A 291 0.50 -5.80 4.13
N GLY A 292 0.01 -5.42 2.96
CA GLY A 292 0.28 -6.06 1.68
C GLY A 292 0.38 -5.00 0.58
N TYR A 293 1.13 -5.28 -0.46
CA TYR A 293 1.25 -4.44 -1.66
C TYR A 293 1.78 -5.23 -2.85
N CYS A 294 1.45 -4.75 -4.04
CA CYS A 294 2.09 -5.15 -5.28
C CYS A 294 2.98 -4.01 -5.79
N MET A 295 4.18 -4.32 -6.26
CA MET A 295 5.07 -3.37 -6.93
C MET A 295 5.62 -3.98 -8.21
N SER A 296 6.10 -3.13 -9.14
CA SER A 296 6.70 -3.57 -10.39
C SER A 296 8.20 -3.29 -10.41
N PHE A 297 8.94 -4.22 -11.00
CA PHE A 297 10.35 -4.04 -11.35
C PHE A 297 10.45 -3.82 -12.86
N ASP A 298 10.35 -2.57 -13.27
CA ASP A 298 10.18 -2.19 -14.68
C ASP A 298 11.27 -2.73 -15.62
N THR A 299 12.51 -2.82 -15.14
CA THR A 299 13.64 -3.36 -15.94
C THR A 299 13.65 -4.88 -16.02
N ILE A 300 12.99 -5.54 -15.07
CA ILE A 300 12.86 -7.01 -15.05
C ILE A 300 11.58 -7.43 -15.77
N GLY A 301 10.61 -6.53 -15.90
CA GLY A 301 9.30 -6.79 -16.49
C GLY A 301 8.42 -7.71 -15.63
N MET A 302 8.69 -7.78 -14.32
CA MET A 302 7.94 -8.62 -13.38
C MET A 302 7.44 -7.81 -12.19
N PRO A 303 6.21 -8.02 -11.76
CA PRO A 303 5.70 -7.53 -10.48
C PRO A 303 6.19 -8.37 -9.31
N PHE A 304 6.05 -7.83 -8.10
CA PHE A 304 6.34 -8.52 -6.84
C PHE A 304 5.19 -8.31 -5.86
N ILE A 305 4.73 -9.40 -5.23
CA ILE A 305 3.68 -9.36 -4.20
C ILE A 305 4.31 -9.53 -2.81
N PHE A 306 4.06 -8.56 -1.95
CA PHE A 306 4.38 -8.59 -0.54
C PHE A 306 3.09 -8.72 0.26
N ALA A 307 2.99 -9.67 1.19
CA ALA A 307 1.83 -9.85 2.05
C ALA A 307 2.24 -10.45 3.40
N ASN A 308 1.27 -10.58 4.32
CA ASN A 308 1.46 -11.13 5.66
C ASN A 308 0.34 -12.13 5.97
N PHE A 309 0.45 -13.34 5.42
CA PHE A 309 -0.51 -14.42 5.63
C PHE A 309 -0.54 -14.89 7.08
N LYS A 310 -1.72 -15.21 7.56
CA LYS A 310 -2.05 -15.63 8.93
C LYS A 310 -2.96 -16.86 8.99
N GLY A 311 -3.28 -17.48 7.84
CA GLY A 311 -4.10 -18.69 7.74
C GLY A 311 -5.61 -18.41 7.77
N THR A 312 -6.06 -17.24 7.26
CA THR A 312 -7.48 -16.86 7.28
C THR A 312 -8.06 -16.70 5.88
N ARG A 313 -9.39 -16.64 5.80
CA ARG A 313 -10.10 -16.31 4.56
C ARG A 313 -9.64 -14.98 3.97
N ALA A 314 -9.35 -13.99 4.83
CA ALA A 314 -8.87 -12.69 4.40
C ALA A 314 -7.53 -12.77 3.64
N ASP A 315 -6.68 -13.77 3.89
CA ASP A 315 -5.44 -13.96 3.13
C ASP A 315 -5.71 -14.32 1.68
N VAL A 316 -6.75 -15.13 1.44
CA VAL A 316 -7.18 -15.47 0.06
C VAL A 316 -7.68 -14.22 -0.66
N GLU A 317 -8.45 -13.37 0.01
CA GLU A 317 -8.96 -12.12 -0.57
C GLU A 317 -7.82 -11.14 -0.90
N VAL A 318 -6.90 -10.92 0.04
CA VAL A 318 -5.72 -10.06 -0.18
C VAL A 318 -4.87 -10.63 -1.31
N PHE A 319 -4.61 -11.93 -1.29
CA PHE A 319 -3.78 -12.56 -2.31
C PHE A 319 -4.36 -12.42 -3.72
N THR A 320 -5.65 -12.71 -3.89
CA THR A 320 -6.31 -12.58 -5.21
C THR A 320 -6.39 -11.13 -5.67
N HIS A 321 -6.53 -10.17 -4.72
CA HIS A 321 -6.48 -8.74 -5.01
C HIS A 321 -5.09 -8.31 -5.52
N GLU A 322 -4.02 -8.66 -4.80
CA GLU A 322 -2.65 -8.31 -5.20
C GLU A 322 -2.24 -9.02 -6.50
N MET A 323 -2.72 -10.25 -6.70
CA MET A 323 -2.50 -10.97 -7.98
C MET A 323 -3.19 -10.25 -9.14
N GLY A 324 -4.37 -9.65 -8.92
CA GLY A 324 -5.02 -8.81 -9.93
C GLY A 324 -4.18 -7.60 -10.33
N HIS A 325 -3.58 -6.89 -9.36
CA HIS A 325 -2.63 -5.80 -9.62
C HIS A 325 -1.37 -6.30 -10.35
N ALA A 326 -0.81 -7.43 -9.90
CA ALA A 326 0.37 -8.01 -10.49
C ALA A 326 0.14 -8.40 -11.97
N PHE A 327 -0.97 -9.07 -12.25
CA PHE A 327 -1.32 -9.47 -13.62
C PHE A 327 -1.59 -8.26 -14.51
N GLN A 328 -2.30 -7.26 -14.02
CA GLN A 328 -2.53 -6.01 -14.75
C GLN A 328 -1.21 -5.31 -15.09
N GLY A 329 -0.30 -5.19 -14.11
CA GLY A 329 1.01 -4.58 -14.34
C GLY A 329 1.90 -5.38 -15.31
N TYR A 330 1.81 -6.72 -15.29
CA TYR A 330 2.54 -7.60 -16.22
C TYR A 330 2.04 -7.47 -17.65
N MET A 331 0.73 -7.27 -17.84
CA MET A 331 0.10 -7.15 -19.17
C MET A 331 0.17 -5.73 -19.77
N SER A 332 0.60 -4.71 -18.99
CA SER A 332 0.66 -3.30 -19.41
C SER A 332 2.03 -2.92 -19.97
#